data_dcda342e50406a8f73b4526fdbb46c72
#
_entry.id   dcda342e50406a8f73b4526fdbb46c72
#
_cell.length_a   1.000
_cell.length_b   1.000
_cell.length_c   1.000
_cell.angle_alpha   90.00
_cell.angle_beta   90.00
_cell.angle_gamma   90.00
#
_symmetry.space_group_name_H-M   'P 1'
#
loop_
_entity.id
_entity.type
_entity.pdbx_description
1 polymer ?
#
loop_
_entity_poly.entity_id
_entity_poly.type
_entity_poly.pdbx_seq_one_letter_code
_entity_poly.pdbx_strand_id
1 'polypeptide(L)'
;MPDDFQPEYIVVGSGAGGGTVAARLAESGHRVLVLEAGQDPRAPGGNADRSNADDYDVPAFHAFASENEAMRWDFFVRHYADDTQQRRDPNYRETWNNQRVDGVLYPRASAIGGCTAHNAMILVNPHDADWNQLADLTGDRSWRAEHMWQYFQRLEHCDYRDSERMMARIGRNPSRHGFDGWLHTERAIPGAAFRDRDLRAALFESARAALTEKFHLASVGNSDADPNDWRIATDESVGIRFTPMTTRNGVRVGTRERLLDVQTRHPDRLRIQTGALVTRVLFDPTNRAIGVAYLEGERLYKAHANPGAPSGPERQVLASREVILAGGAFNTPQLLMLSGIGPRAALARWGIDARIDLAGVGRNLQDRYEVSVMNRMAFDAWAVFEQATFSNRDPQYREWKDRHRGVYATNGALLAAVLRSSLERPVPDLFCYAILGHFTGYFPTYSAAFAANPNCLTWVVLKGHTANTAGEVTLRSADPRVPPAINFHYFEEGNDAAAADLQSVVDGIHFVRGLAQGLRKDGLIVREESPGEGAVSDEDLRTFVRNTAWGHHASCSCPIGARERGGVLTSDLKVHGTTGLRVVDASVFPRIPGLFIVSSVYMVGEKAADMIAAEARGTEAPATPKH
;
A
#
# COMPACT_ATOMS: atom_id res chain seq x y z
N MET A 1 27.66 16.70 4.25
CA MET A 1 26.86 17.51 3.31
C MET A 1 27.73 18.70 2.90
N PRO A 2 27.64 19.22 1.65
CA PRO A 2 28.20 20.52 1.35
C PRO A 2 27.54 21.55 2.26
N ASP A 3 28.33 22.44 2.84
CA ASP A 3 27.96 23.36 3.95
C ASP A 3 26.81 24.35 3.68
N ASP A 4 26.29 24.44 2.45
CA ASP A 4 25.36 25.52 2.05
C ASP A 4 23.87 25.15 1.99
N PHE A 5 23.48 23.87 2.15
CA PHE A 5 22.08 23.49 2.06
C PHE A 5 21.40 23.49 3.42
N GLN A 6 20.67 24.54 3.72
CA GLN A 6 19.83 24.64 4.91
C GLN A 6 18.37 24.34 4.51
N PRO A 7 17.80 23.19 4.89
CA PRO A 7 16.45 22.85 4.54
C PRO A 7 15.41 23.71 5.27
N GLU A 8 14.36 24.10 4.55
CA GLU A 8 13.14 24.64 5.17
C GLU A 8 12.30 23.50 5.73
N TYR A 9 12.23 22.39 4.99
CA TYR A 9 11.50 21.19 5.36
C TYR A 9 12.40 19.97 5.36
N ILE A 10 12.24 19.12 6.39
CA ILE A 10 12.84 17.78 6.43
C ILE A 10 11.70 16.78 6.29
N VAL A 11 11.76 15.90 5.28
CA VAL A 11 10.83 14.80 5.08
C VAL A 11 11.52 13.50 5.46
N VAL A 12 10.95 12.76 6.39
CA VAL A 12 11.49 11.49 6.90
C VAL A 12 10.76 10.34 6.23
N GLY A 13 11.42 9.70 5.27
CA GLY A 13 10.87 8.64 4.42
C GLY A 13 10.43 9.15 3.05
N SER A 14 10.77 8.40 2.01
CA SER A 14 10.56 8.73 0.59
C SER A 14 9.38 7.98 -0.06
N GLY A 15 8.54 7.32 0.75
CA GLY A 15 7.40 6.54 0.29
C GLY A 15 6.30 7.37 -0.38
N ALA A 16 5.14 6.76 -0.63
CA ALA A 16 4.02 7.37 -1.38
C ALA A 16 3.63 8.76 -0.86
N GLY A 17 3.52 8.96 0.45
CA GLY A 17 3.19 10.27 1.04
C GLY A 17 4.39 11.21 1.03
N GLY A 18 5.52 10.76 1.61
CA GLY A 18 6.72 11.59 1.78
C GLY A 18 7.33 12.03 0.46
N GLY A 19 7.47 11.11 -0.50
CA GLY A 19 8.01 11.44 -1.83
C GLY A 19 7.12 12.44 -2.58
N THR A 20 5.80 12.30 -2.47
CA THR A 20 4.85 13.21 -3.11
C THR A 20 4.91 14.61 -2.50
N VAL A 21 4.83 14.73 -1.17
CA VAL A 21 4.88 16.05 -0.51
C VAL A 21 6.22 16.73 -0.70
N ALA A 22 7.34 15.98 -0.62
CA ALA A 22 8.68 16.53 -0.84
C ALA A 22 8.87 17.11 -2.24
N ALA A 23 8.46 16.35 -3.26
CA ALA A 23 8.53 16.79 -4.65
C ALA A 23 7.71 18.06 -4.89
N ARG A 24 6.46 18.10 -4.39
CA ARG A 24 5.59 19.29 -4.56
C ARG A 24 6.11 20.51 -3.83
N LEU A 25 6.62 20.38 -2.63
CA LEU A 25 7.22 21.51 -1.89
C LEU A 25 8.44 22.05 -2.62
N ALA A 26 9.29 21.20 -3.17
CA ALA A 26 10.44 21.63 -3.97
C ALA A 26 10.02 22.36 -5.24
N GLU A 27 9.02 21.87 -5.98
CA GLU A 27 8.43 22.57 -7.13
C GLU A 27 7.79 23.91 -6.76
N SER A 28 7.24 24.01 -5.54
CA SER A 28 6.69 25.26 -5.00
C SER A 28 7.74 26.27 -4.53
N GLY A 29 9.03 25.95 -4.69
CA GLY A 29 10.14 26.86 -4.43
C GLY A 29 10.83 26.69 -3.07
N HIS A 30 10.44 25.67 -2.28
CA HIS A 30 11.01 25.41 -0.95
C HIS A 30 12.23 24.49 -1.00
N ARG A 31 13.15 24.66 -0.05
CA ARG A 31 14.30 23.76 0.13
C ARG A 31 13.90 22.58 1.01
N VAL A 32 13.90 21.39 0.43
CA VAL A 32 13.46 20.14 1.06
C VAL A 32 14.61 19.15 1.14
N LEU A 33 14.85 18.58 2.31
CA LEU A 33 15.74 17.45 2.54
C LEU A 33 14.89 16.21 2.80
N VAL A 34 15.03 15.19 1.97
CA VAL A 34 14.45 13.86 2.19
C VAL A 34 15.52 12.98 2.84
N LEU A 35 15.20 12.39 3.99
CA LEU A 35 16.02 11.37 4.67
C LEU A 35 15.38 10.00 4.47
N GLU A 36 16.08 9.13 3.75
CA GLU A 36 15.66 7.76 3.47
C GLU A 36 16.63 6.76 4.11
N ALA A 37 16.08 5.80 4.87
CA ALA A 37 16.90 4.80 5.54
C ALA A 37 17.52 3.78 4.56
N GLY A 38 16.83 3.51 3.46
CA GLY A 38 17.28 2.61 2.40
C GLY A 38 18.16 3.28 1.36
N GLN A 39 18.45 2.52 0.31
CA GLN A 39 19.24 2.95 -0.84
C GLN A 39 18.37 3.09 -2.10
N ASP A 40 19.00 3.43 -3.23
CA ASP A 40 18.31 3.37 -4.52
C ASP A 40 18.00 1.89 -4.86
N PRO A 41 16.73 1.50 -5.10
CA PRO A 41 16.38 0.12 -5.43
C PRO A 41 17.01 -0.38 -6.74
N ARG A 42 17.47 0.52 -7.61
CA ARG A 42 18.18 0.18 -8.86
C ARG A 42 19.70 0.22 -8.70
N ALA A 43 20.22 0.37 -7.49
CA ALA A 43 21.66 0.30 -7.25
C ALA A 43 22.25 -1.01 -7.78
N PRO A 44 23.50 -1.01 -8.26
CA PRO A 44 24.15 -2.23 -8.77
C PRO A 44 24.09 -3.39 -7.76
N GLY A 45 23.75 -4.59 -8.25
CA GLY A 45 23.60 -5.78 -7.41
C GLY A 45 22.51 -6.71 -7.95
N GLY A 46 22.17 -7.71 -7.16
CA GLY A 46 21.19 -8.75 -7.51
C GLY A 46 21.78 -10.15 -7.41
N ASN A 47 21.18 -11.09 -8.11
CA ASN A 47 21.60 -12.49 -8.15
C ASN A 47 21.85 -12.97 -9.59
N ALA A 48 22.11 -14.27 -9.77
CA ALA A 48 22.40 -14.86 -11.09
C ALA A 48 21.22 -14.77 -12.08
N ASP A 49 20.00 -14.61 -11.59
CA ASP A 49 18.78 -14.63 -12.40
C ASP A 49 18.25 -13.22 -12.69
N ARG A 50 18.44 -12.26 -11.78
CA ARG A 50 17.93 -10.88 -11.88
C ARG A 50 18.84 -9.89 -11.16
N SER A 51 19.01 -8.72 -11.77
CA SER A 51 19.61 -7.57 -11.09
C SER A 51 18.59 -6.89 -10.16
N ASN A 52 19.06 -6.02 -9.27
CA ASN A 52 18.17 -5.16 -8.47
C ASN A 52 17.26 -4.30 -9.37
N ALA A 53 17.81 -3.79 -10.48
CA ALA A 53 17.04 -3.02 -11.45
C ALA A 53 15.96 -3.88 -12.15
N ASP A 54 16.25 -5.16 -12.46
CA ASP A 54 15.25 -6.07 -13.04
C ASP A 54 14.09 -6.29 -12.05
N ASP A 55 14.39 -6.60 -10.79
CA ASP A 55 13.36 -6.80 -9.76
C ASP A 55 12.51 -5.54 -9.54
N TYR A 56 13.11 -4.35 -9.64
CA TYR A 56 12.40 -3.09 -9.51
C TYR A 56 11.55 -2.74 -10.75
N ASP A 57 12.16 -2.78 -11.96
CA ASP A 57 11.57 -2.23 -13.19
C ASP A 57 10.49 -3.13 -13.77
N VAL A 58 10.67 -4.48 -13.70
CA VAL A 58 9.81 -5.46 -14.37
C VAL A 58 8.54 -5.70 -13.56
N PRO A 59 7.35 -5.33 -14.05
CA PRO A 59 6.12 -5.47 -13.27
C PRO A 59 5.85 -6.88 -12.75
N ALA A 60 6.10 -7.92 -13.53
CA ALA A 60 5.93 -9.32 -13.11
C ALA A 60 6.89 -9.75 -11.98
N PHE A 61 7.96 -8.98 -11.72
CA PHE A 61 8.93 -9.30 -10.68
C PHE A 61 8.63 -8.65 -9.32
N HIS A 62 7.46 -8.03 -9.14
CA HIS A 62 7.09 -7.37 -7.87
C HIS A 62 7.21 -8.28 -6.64
N ALA A 63 6.91 -9.58 -6.78
CA ALA A 63 7.06 -10.53 -5.70
C ALA A 63 8.55 -10.73 -5.32
N PHE A 64 9.44 -10.76 -6.31
CA PHE A 64 10.88 -10.82 -6.09
C PHE A 64 11.44 -9.51 -5.52
N ALA A 65 10.94 -8.37 -6.01
CA ALA A 65 11.30 -7.06 -5.47
C ALA A 65 11.02 -6.96 -3.97
N SER A 66 9.89 -7.51 -3.51
CA SER A 66 9.52 -7.48 -2.09
C SER A 66 10.35 -8.45 -1.23
N GLU A 67 11.08 -9.38 -1.83
CA GLU A 67 12.03 -10.28 -1.19
C GLU A 67 13.49 -9.94 -1.49
N ASN A 68 13.76 -8.90 -2.30
CA ASN A 68 15.11 -8.46 -2.62
C ASN A 68 15.74 -7.72 -1.44
N GLU A 69 16.89 -8.22 -0.95
CA GLU A 69 17.59 -7.67 0.22
C GLU A 69 17.99 -6.19 0.06
N ALA A 70 18.19 -5.71 -1.17
CA ALA A 70 18.49 -4.30 -1.41
C ALA A 70 17.29 -3.36 -1.20
N MET A 71 16.06 -3.90 -1.11
CA MET A 71 14.83 -3.11 -1.08
C MET A 71 13.94 -3.40 0.13
N ARG A 72 14.15 -4.50 0.87
CA ARG A 72 13.17 -4.98 1.84
C ARG A 72 13.56 -4.75 3.29
N TRP A 73 12.54 -4.62 4.12
CA TRP A 73 12.54 -4.91 5.54
C TRP A 73 11.58 -6.06 5.83
N ASP A 74 12.05 -7.06 6.54
CA ASP A 74 11.26 -8.21 6.98
C ASP A 74 10.63 -7.90 8.34
N PHE A 75 9.43 -7.32 8.34
CA PHE A 75 8.63 -7.27 9.55
C PHE A 75 7.92 -8.60 9.75
N PHE A 76 7.84 -9.03 11.00
CA PHE A 76 7.00 -10.13 11.40
C PHE A 76 5.96 -9.61 12.37
N VAL A 77 4.70 -9.80 12.03
CA VAL A 77 3.56 -9.22 12.75
C VAL A 77 2.71 -10.32 13.37
N ARG A 78 2.10 -10.02 14.48
CA ARG A 78 1.08 -10.89 15.06
C ARG A 78 -0.30 -10.50 14.52
N HIS A 79 -1.12 -11.52 14.27
CA HIS A 79 -2.53 -11.37 13.97
C HIS A 79 -3.37 -11.49 15.25
N TYR A 80 -2.87 -12.22 16.25
CA TYR A 80 -3.53 -12.49 17.52
C TYR A 80 -2.59 -12.33 18.71
N ALA A 81 -3.09 -11.88 19.86
CA ALA A 81 -2.37 -11.91 21.11
C ALA A 81 -2.36 -13.35 21.70
N ASP A 82 -3.41 -14.13 21.46
CA ASP A 82 -3.47 -15.53 21.85
C ASP A 82 -2.44 -16.37 21.08
N ASP A 83 -1.48 -16.96 21.78
CA ASP A 83 -0.40 -17.75 21.19
C ASP A 83 -0.91 -19.02 20.51
N THR A 84 -1.98 -19.63 21.02
CA THR A 84 -2.53 -20.87 20.45
C THR A 84 -3.15 -20.58 19.10
N GLN A 85 -3.92 -19.50 18.99
CA GLN A 85 -4.52 -19.07 17.72
C GLN A 85 -3.45 -18.58 16.74
N GLN A 86 -2.49 -17.76 17.21
CA GLN A 86 -1.39 -17.25 16.37
C GLN A 86 -0.60 -18.36 15.69
N ARG A 87 -0.30 -19.45 16.42
CA ARG A 87 0.49 -20.60 15.93
C ARG A 87 -0.27 -21.51 14.96
N ARG A 88 -1.59 -21.31 14.76
CA ARG A 88 -2.38 -22.03 13.74
C ARG A 88 -2.16 -21.51 12.31
N ASP A 89 -1.61 -20.31 12.19
CA ASP A 89 -1.28 -19.76 10.88
C ASP A 89 -0.11 -20.54 10.26
N PRO A 90 -0.26 -21.18 9.08
CA PRO A 90 0.81 -21.96 8.44
C PRO A 90 2.02 -21.10 8.06
N ASN A 91 1.83 -19.79 7.93
CA ASN A 91 2.89 -18.82 7.62
C ASN A 91 3.58 -18.26 8.87
N TYR A 92 3.12 -18.63 10.08
CA TYR A 92 3.76 -18.20 11.32
C TYR A 92 5.19 -18.72 11.42
N ARG A 93 6.08 -17.86 11.89
CA ARG A 93 7.49 -18.18 12.17
C ARG A 93 7.85 -17.70 13.57
N GLU A 94 8.41 -18.61 14.38
CA GLU A 94 8.99 -18.26 15.67
C GLU A 94 10.38 -17.65 15.49
N THR A 95 11.11 -18.17 14.51
CA THR A 95 12.47 -17.74 14.17
C THR A 95 12.63 -17.59 12.66
N TRP A 96 13.44 -16.62 12.26
CA TRP A 96 13.87 -16.41 10.88
C TRP A 96 15.31 -15.88 10.86
N ASN A 97 16.17 -16.40 9.97
CA ASN A 97 17.59 -16.03 9.89
C ASN A 97 18.29 -16.01 11.27
N ASN A 98 18.06 -17.04 12.08
CA ASN A 98 18.58 -17.19 13.47
C ASN A 98 18.15 -16.06 14.43
N GLN A 99 17.15 -15.28 14.08
CA GLN A 99 16.56 -14.26 14.95
C GLN A 99 15.15 -14.69 15.39
N ARG A 100 14.78 -14.35 16.62
CA ARG A 100 13.40 -14.54 17.09
C ARG A 100 12.51 -13.47 16.48
N VAL A 101 11.51 -13.88 15.68
CA VAL A 101 10.60 -12.97 14.97
C VAL A 101 9.18 -12.99 15.51
N ASP A 102 8.63 -14.16 15.87
CA ASP A 102 7.33 -14.35 16.51
C ASP A 102 6.18 -13.70 15.73
N GLY A 103 5.93 -14.18 14.52
CA GLY A 103 4.86 -13.61 13.69
C GLY A 103 4.82 -14.16 12.26
N VAL A 104 4.01 -13.53 11.44
CA VAL A 104 3.86 -13.76 10.00
C VAL A 104 4.61 -12.68 9.24
N LEU A 105 5.28 -13.04 8.15
CA LEU A 105 6.04 -12.09 7.33
C LEU A 105 5.13 -11.00 6.77
N TYR A 106 5.56 -9.75 6.96
CA TYR A 106 4.87 -8.56 6.46
C TYR A 106 5.89 -7.65 5.75
N PRO A 107 6.12 -7.83 4.45
CA PRO A 107 7.17 -7.11 3.71
C PRO A 107 6.96 -5.60 3.72
N ARG A 108 8.03 -4.84 4.00
CA ARG A 108 8.09 -3.39 3.83
C ARG A 108 9.33 -3.02 3.04
N ALA A 109 9.34 -1.82 2.46
CA ALA A 109 10.49 -1.40 1.68
C ALA A 109 11.48 -0.59 2.49
N SER A 110 12.75 -0.80 2.17
CA SER A 110 13.92 -0.05 2.62
C SER A 110 14.64 0.53 1.40
N ALA A 111 13.98 1.46 0.71
CA ALA A 111 14.49 2.02 -0.54
C ALA A 111 13.85 3.38 -0.85
N ILE A 112 14.52 4.18 -1.71
CA ILE A 112 13.88 5.36 -2.30
C ILE A 112 12.59 4.92 -2.99
N GLY A 113 11.48 5.58 -2.64
CA GLY A 113 10.15 5.20 -3.09
C GLY A 113 9.34 4.46 -2.03
N GLY A 114 9.95 4.00 -0.93
CA GLY A 114 9.25 3.20 0.07
C GLY A 114 8.53 2.01 -0.58
N CYS A 115 7.37 1.61 -0.07
CA CYS A 115 6.64 0.45 -0.60
C CYS A 115 6.19 0.60 -2.06
N THR A 116 6.26 1.77 -2.69
CA THR A 116 6.03 1.90 -4.14
C THR A 116 7.14 1.25 -4.98
N ALA A 117 8.31 0.97 -4.36
CA ALA A 117 9.43 0.30 -5.01
C ALA A 117 9.20 -1.21 -5.21
N HIS A 118 8.31 -1.83 -4.44
CA HIS A 118 8.09 -3.30 -4.51
C HIS A 118 6.63 -3.75 -4.48
N ASN A 119 5.67 -2.83 -4.44
CA ASN A 119 4.24 -3.17 -4.50
C ASN A 119 3.85 -3.78 -5.86
N ALA A 120 2.65 -4.35 -5.94
CA ALA A 120 2.09 -4.87 -7.19
C ALA A 120 1.56 -3.77 -8.13
N MET A 121 1.87 -2.51 -7.87
CA MET A 121 1.53 -1.33 -8.70
C MET A 121 0.04 -1.06 -8.92
N ILE A 122 -0.85 -1.81 -8.30
CA ILE A 122 -2.29 -1.60 -8.46
C ILE A 122 -2.68 -0.22 -7.94
N LEU A 123 -3.36 0.58 -8.77
CA LEU A 123 -3.86 1.90 -8.43
C LEU A 123 -5.38 1.93 -8.59
N VAL A 124 -6.09 1.84 -7.47
CA VAL A 124 -7.56 1.98 -7.42
C VAL A 124 -7.91 3.13 -6.49
N ASN A 125 -8.74 4.05 -6.98
CA ASN A 125 -9.20 5.18 -6.18
C ASN A 125 -10.17 4.69 -5.09
N PRO A 126 -10.16 5.27 -3.88
CA PRO A 126 -11.14 4.92 -2.86
C PRO A 126 -12.55 5.35 -3.26
N HIS A 127 -13.55 4.74 -2.64
CA HIS A 127 -14.94 5.17 -2.79
C HIS A 127 -15.14 6.56 -2.18
N ASP A 128 -16.01 7.38 -2.78
CA ASP A 128 -16.28 8.75 -2.30
C ASP A 128 -16.71 8.78 -0.83
N ALA A 129 -17.37 7.72 -0.36
CA ALA A 129 -17.75 7.59 1.05
C ALA A 129 -16.56 7.63 2.02
N ASP A 130 -15.38 7.17 1.62
CA ASP A 130 -14.17 7.17 2.47
C ASP A 130 -13.73 8.59 2.80
N TRP A 131 -13.65 9.44 1.77
CA TRP A 131 -13.32 10.84 1.95
C TRP A 131 -14.40 11.63 2.68
N ASN A 132 -15.66 11.36 2.34
CA ASN A 132 -16.80 12.01 2.99
C ASN A 132 -16.86 11.67 4.47
N GLN A 133 -16.59 10.42 4.87
CA GLN A 133 -16.49 10.01 6.27
C GLN A 133 -15.39 10.79 7.01
N LEU A 134 -14.22 10.97 6.38
CA LEU A 134 -13.13 11.76 6.97
C LEU A 134 -13.53 13.23 7.16
N ALA A 135 -14.19 13.81 6.16
CA ALA A 135 -14.72 15.18 6.28
C ALA A 135 -15.75 15.32 7.41
N ASP A 136 -16.65 14.35 7.56
CA ASP A 136 -17.67 14.34 8.64
C ASP A 136 -17.03 14.17 10.03
N LEU A 137 -16.03 13.30 10.13
CA LEU A 137 -15.31 13.05 11.39
C LEU A 137 -14.55 14.29 11.87
N THR A 138 -13.96 15.06 10.95
CA THR A 138 -13.12 16.22 11.25
C THR A 138 -13.90 17.54 11.27
N GLY A 139 -15.06 17.60 10.61
CA GLY A 139 -15.76 18.83 10.29
C GLY A 139 -15.09 19.67 9.19
N ASP A 140 -14.01 19.17 8.61
CA ASP A 140 -13.24 19.85 7.58
C ASP A 140 -13.70 19.42 6.18
N ARG A 141 -14.48 20.29 5.53
CA ARG A 141 -15.05 20.03 4.21
C ARG A 141 -14.02 19.88 3.09
N SER A 142 -12.79 20.34 3.30
CA SER A 142 -11.72 20.17 2.31
C SER A 142 -11.33 18.70 2.07
N TRP A 143 -11.77 17.79 2.95
CA TRP A 143 -11.62 16.34 2.78
C TRP A 143 -12.77 15.68 2.01
N ARG A 144 -13.82 16.40 1.61
CA ARG A 144 -14.88 15.83 0.78
C ARG A 144 -14.33 15.26 -0.52
N ALA A 145 -14.93 14.18 -1.00
CA ALA A 145 -14.52 13.48 -2.21
C ALA A 145 -14.41 14.40 -3.42
N GLU A 146 -15.35 15.34 -3.60
CA GLU A 146 -15.34 16.34 -4.67
C GLU A 146 -14.06 17.19 -4.71
N HIS A 147 -13.44 17.45 -3.54
CA HIS A 147 -12.19 18.16 -3.43
C HIS A 147 -10.99 17.23 -3.57
N MET A 148 -11.09 16.02 -3.04
CA MET A 148 -10.02 15.04 -3.13
C MET A 148 -9.78 14.55 -4.55
N TRP A 149 -10.81 14.48 -5.40
CA TRP A 149 -10.67 14.15 -6.82
C TRP A 149 -9.72 15.07 -7.59
N GLN A 150 -9.59 16.34 -7.19
CA GLN A 150 -8.63 17.28 -7.80
C GLN A 150 -7.19 16.81 -7.59
N TYR A 151 -6.90 16.20 -6.44
CA TYR A 151 -5.58 15.64 -6.15
C TYR A 151 -5.32 14.37 -6.95
N PHE A 152 -6.34 13.54 -7.17
CA PHE A 152 -6.21 12.39 -8.05
C PHE A 152 -5.95 12.83 -9.51
N GLN A 153 -6.70 13.79 -10.03
CA GLN A 153 -6.48 14.34 -11.37
C GLN A 153 -5.09 14.98 -11.53
N ARG A 154 -4.60 15.66 -10.50
CA ARG A 154 -3.26 16.28 -10.51
C ARG A 154 -2.14 15.24 -10.46
N LEU A 155 -2.38 14.12 -9.81
CA LEU A 155 -1.45 13.02 -9.63
C LEU A 155 -1.31 12.18 -10.91
N GLU A 156 -2.41 11.83 -11.54
CA GLU A 156 -2.50 10.82 -12.59
C GLU A 156 -2.09 11.33 -13.97
N HIS A 157 -1.39 10.47 -14.72
CA HIS A 157 -1.22 10.55 -16.17
C HIS A 157 -1.82 9.29 -16.79
N CYS A 158 -3.10 9.34 -17.12
CA CYS A 158 -3.83 8.20 -17.65
C CYS A 158 -3.42 7.90 -19.11
N ASP A 159 -2.76 6.75 -19.34
CA ASP A 159 -2.25 6.35 -20.66
C ASP A 159 -3.19 5.40 -21.42
N TYR A 160 -4.37 5.08 -20.89
CA TYR A 160 -5.28 4.12 -21.51
C TYR A 160 -6.63 4.71 -21.95
N ARG A 161 -6.81 6.04 -21.89
CA ARG A 161 -8.04 6.75 -22.29
C ARG A 161 -7.77 7.87 -23.31
N ASP A 162 -7.19 7.52 -24.44
CA ASP A 162 -6.76 8.50 -25.45
C ASP A 162 -7.90 9.38 -25.96
N SER A 163 -9.09 8.85 -26.17
CA SER A 163 -10.26 9.63 -26.62
C SER A 163 -10.70 10.66 -25.57
N GLU A 164 -10.69 10.31 -24.29
CA GLU A 164 -11.04 11.22 -23.21
C GLU A 164 -9.93 12.25 -22.95
N ARG A 165 -8.65 11.86 -23.12
CA ARG A 165 -7.54 12.80 -23.12
C ARG A 165 -7.71 13.90 -24.18
N MET A 166 -8.16 13.53 -25.39
CA MET A 166 -8.47 14.51 -26.43
C MET A 166 -9.67 15.41 -26.05
N MET A 167 -10.72 14.84 -25.47
CA MET A 167 -11.88 15.62 -24.98
C MET A 167 -11.52 16.54 -23.81
N ALA A 168 -10.64 16.10 -22.90
CA ALA A 168 -10.19 16.91 -21.78
C ALA A 168 -9.51 18.23 -22.22
N ARG A 169 -8.79 18.22 -23.35
CA ARG A 169 -8.17 19.43 -23.93
C ARG A 169 -9.18 20.50 -24.36
N ILE A 170 -10.42 20.12 -24.58
CA ILE A 170 -11.54 21.05 -24.90
C ILE A 170 -12.50 21.20 -23.71
N GLY A 171 -12.06 20.90 -22.49
CA GLY A 171 -12.81 21.08 -21.26
C GLY A 171 -13.86 20.00 -20.96
N ARG A 172 -13.81 18.85 -21.65
CA ARG A 172 -14.74 17.73 -21.43
C ARG A 172 -14.00 16.53 -20.84
N ASN A 173 -14.14 16.31 -19.55
CA ASN A 173 -13.53 15.18 -18.85
C ASN A 173 -14.60 14.42 -18.03
N PRO A 174 -15.40 13.55 -18.68
CA PRO A 174 -16.53 12.89 -18.03
C PRO A 174 -16.12 11.88 -16.96
N SER A 175 -14.95 11.24 -17.08
CA SER A 175 -14.43 10.26 -16.12
C SER A 175 -13.63 10.88 -14.98
N ARG A 176 -13.28 12.18 -15.09
CA ARG A 176 -12.38 12.90 -14.17
C ARG A 176 -11.00 12.24 -13.98
N HIS A 177 -10.48 11.56 -15.01
CA HIS A 177 -9.09 11.15 -15.02
C HIS A 177 -8.13 12.34 -15.11
N GLY A 178 -6.91 12.17 -14.57
CA GLY A 178 -5.79 13.06 -14.82
C GLY A 178 -5.04 12.66 -16.08
N PHE A 179 -4.58 13.64 -16.88
CA PHE A 179 -3.83 13.37 -18.12
C PHE A 179 -2.46 14.05 -18.16
N ASP A 180 -2.17 14.95 -17.22
CA ASP A 180 -0.95 15.74 -17.16
C ASP A 180 -0.16 15.54 -15.86
N GLY A 181 -0.55 14.55 -15.06
CA GLY A 181 0.11 14.20 -13.80
C GLY A 181 1.47 13.53 -14.00
N TRP A 182 2.14 13.28 -12.90
CA TRP A 182 3.47 12.65 -12.89
C TRP A 182 3.40 11.12 -12.79
N LEU A 183 2.30 10.56 -12.27
CA LEU A 183 2.12 9.13 -12.06
C LEU A 183 1.40 8.52 -13.26
N HIS A 184 2.16 7.89 -14.13
CA HIS A 184 1.61 7.19 -15.28
C HIS A 184 0.80 5.97 -14.86
N THR A 185 -0.34 5.77 -15.51
CA THR A 185 -1.23 4.63 -15.29
C THR A 185 -1.53 3.90 -16.59
N GLU A 186 -1.39 2.58 -16.58
CA GLU A 186 -1.65 1.67 -17.69
C GLU A 186 -2.58 0.53 -17.23
N ARG A 187 -3.14 -0.25 -18.16
CA ARG A 187 -3.93 -1.44 -17.84
C ARG A 187 -3.03 -2.63 -17.56
N ALA A 188 -3.31 -3.38 -16.49
CA ALA A 188 -2.57 -4.59 -16.13
C ALA A 188 -2.80 -5.79 -17.05
N ILE A 189 -3.62 -5.68 -18.07
CA ILE A 189 -4.03 -6.83 -18.88
C ILE A 189 -2.99 -7.10 -19.96
N PRO A 190 -2.29 -8.26 -19.93
CA PRO A 190 -1.41 -8.64 -21.02
C PRO A 190 -2.24 -8.84 -22.28
N GLY A 191 -1.89 -8.17 -23.38
CA GLY A 191 -2.52 -8.45 -24.67
C GLY A 191 -2.45 -9.93 -25.07
N ALA A 192 -1.48 -10.68 -24.51
CA ALA A 192 -1.35 -12.12 -24.66
C ALA A 192 -2.45 -12.93 -23.92
N ALA A 193 -2.88 -12.49 -22.72
CA ALA A 193 -3.97 -13.14 -21.98
C ALA A 193 -5.32 -13.02 -22.73
N PHE A 194 -5.49 -11.95 -23.51
CA PHE A 194 -6.65 -11.84 -24.40
C PHE A 194 -6.57 -12.69 -25.68
N ARG A 195 -5.42 -13.25 -25.99
CA ARG A 195 -5.31 -14.19 -27.14
C ARG A 195 -5.82 -15.57 -26.77
N ASP A 196 -5.79 -15.96 -25.50
CA ASP A 196 -6.51 -17.14 -25.01
C ASP A 196 -7.98 -16.79 -24.87
N ARG A 197 -8.71 -17.01 -26.00
CA ARG A 197 -10.12 -16.64 -26.14
C ARG A 197 -11.02 -17.40 -25.15
N ASP A 198 -10.68 -18.63 -24.86
CA ASP A 198 -11.52 -19.52 -24.06
C ASP A 198 -11.37 -19.22 -22.57
N LEU A 199 -10.16 -18.98 -22.09
CA LEU A 199 -9.90 -18.53 -20.72
C LEU A 199 -10.59 -17.18 -20.44
N ARG A 200 -10.42 -16.22 -21.35
CA ARG A 200 -11.03 -14.90 -21.23
C ARG A 200 -12.55 -14.99 -21.16
N ALA A 201 -13.17 -15.74 -22.10
CA ALA A 201 -14.62 -15.90 -22.15
C ALA A 201 -15.14 -16.57 -20.88
N ALA A 202 -14.51 -17.66 -20.43
CA ALA A 202 -14.89 -18.38 -19.23
C ALA A 202 -14.82 -17.51 -17.97
N LEU A 203 -13.73 -16.76 -17.76
CA LEU A 203 -13.58 -15.90 -16.58
C LEU A 203 -14.55 -14.72 -16.60
N PHE A 204 -14.66 -13.99 -17.71
CA PHE A 204 -15.54 -12.83 -17.82
C PHE A 204 -17.03 -13.20 -17.76
N GLU A 205 -17.45 -14.20 -18.51
CA GLU A 205 -18.86 -14.60 -18.53
C GLU A 205 -19.29 -15.23 -17.20
N SER A 206 -18.44 -16.05 -16.57
CA SER A 206 -18.71 -16.61 -15.26
C SER A 206 -18.83 -15.52 -14.19
N ALA A 207 -17.93 -14.55 -14.19
CA ALA A 207 -17.97 -13.43 -13.25
C ALA A 207 -19.23 -12.56 -13.47
N ARG A 208 -19.56 -12.26 -14.72
CA ARG A 208 -20.77 -11.51 -15.07
C ARG A 208 -22.04 -12.25 -14.65
N ALA A 209 -22.15 -13.54 -14.94
CA ALA A 209 -23.29 -14.36 -14.58
C ALA A 209 -23.48 -14.43 -13.06
N ALA A 210 -22.41 -14.67 -12.29
CA ALA A 210 -22.47 -14.73 -10.84
C ALA A 210 -22.88 -13.40 -10.20
N LEU A 211 -22.40 -12.25 -10.71
CA LEU A 211 -22.82 -10.94 -10.23
C LEU A 211 -24.29 -10.66 -10.55
N THR A 212 -24.75 -11.03 -11.76
CA THR A 212 -26.15 -10.88 -12.16
C THR A 212 -27.07 -11.72 -11.27
N GLU A 213 -26.70 -12.97 -11.01
CA GLU A 213 -27.47 -13.89 -10.15
C GLU A 213 -27.53 -13.40 -8.71
N LYS A 214 -26.39 -13.04 -8.12
CA LYS A 214 -26.30 -12.61 -6.71
C LYS A 214 -27.02 -11.29 -6.43
N PHE A 215 -26.98 -10.33 -7.36
CA PHE A 215 -27.48 -8.96 -7.13
C PHE A 215 -28.66 -8.59 -8.02
N HIS A 216 -29.20 -9.51 -8.82
CA HIS A 216 -30.32 -9.26 -9.75
C HIS A 216 -30.07 -8.05 -10.68
N LEU A 217 -28.83 -7.80 -11.03
CA LEU A 217 -28.44 -6.66 -11.86
C LEU A 217 -28.84 -6.90 -13.31
N ALA A 218 -29.72 -6.07 -13.87
CA ALA A 218 -30.19 -6.16 -15.25
C ALA A 218 -29.06 -5.97 -16.28
N SER A 219 -27.97 -5.33 -15.92
CA SER A 219 -26.77 -5.20 -16.76
C SER A 219 -25.50 -5.00 -15.91
N VAL A 220 -24.62 -5.97 -15.90
CA VAL A 220 -23.21 -5.81 -15.45
C VAL A 220 -22.34 -5.40 -16.66
N GLY A 221 -22.94 -5.00 -17.75
CA GLY A 221 -22.31 -5.21 -19.03
C GLY A 221 -21.83 -4.03 -19.83
N ASN A 222 -22.13 -2.79 -19.49
CA ASN A 222 -21.77 -1.67 -20.36
C ASN A 222 -21.17 -0.45 -19.66
N SER A 223 -21.02 -0.49 -18.37
CA SER A 223 -20.18 0.52 -17.72
C SER A 223 -18.73 0.17 -18.01
N ASP A 224 -17.97 1.18 -18.25
CA ASP A 224 -16.53 1.14 -18.29
C ASP A 224 -15.98 0.29 -17.11
N ALA A 225 -15.20 -0.74 -17.43
CA ALA A 225 -14.62 -1.62 -16.42
C ALA A 225 -13.49 -0.95 -15.62
N ASP A 226 -13.39 0.36 -15.67
CA ASP A 226 -12.37 1.18 -15.03
C ASP A 226 -12.74 1.54 -13.60
N PRO A 227 -12.02 1.05 -12.59
CA PRO A 227 -12.32 1.38 -11.20
C PRO A 227 -12.00 2.84 -10.85
N ASN A 228 -11.25 3.57 -11.68
CA ASN A 228 -10.86 4.95 -11.47
C ASN A 228 -11.76 5.97 -12.19
N ASP A 229 -12.80 5.53 -12.87
CA ASP A 229 -13.84 6.44 -13.35
C ASP A 229 -14.66 6.95 -12.15
N TRP A 230 -14.69 8.28 -11.95
CA TRP A 230 -15.36 8.88 -10.78
C TRP A 230 -16.84 8.49 -10.67
N ARG A 231 -17.52 8.23 -11.79
CA ARG A 231 -18.92 7.78 -11.82
C ARG A 231 -19.11 6.42 -11.14
N ILE A 232 -18.06 5.59 -11.16
CA ILE A 232 -18.05 4.29 -10.47
C ILE A 232 -17.77 4.46 -8.97
N ALA A 233 -16.95 5.44 -8.59
CA ALA A 233 -16.66 5.72 -7.19
C ALA A 233 -17.82 6.39 -6.43
N THR A 234 -18.76 7.01 -7.15
CA THR A 234 -19.96 7.67 -6.58
C THR A 234 -21.17 6.77 -6.47
N ASP A 235 -21.28 5.77 -7.35
CA ASP A 235 -22.45 4.91 -7.46
C ASP A 235 -22.23 3.53 -6.83
N GLU A 236 -23.15 2.62 -7.08
CA GLU A 236 -23.02 1.21 -6.71
C GLU A 236 -21.92 0.52 -7.51
N SER A 237 -20.67 0.75 -7.18
CA SER A 237 -19.47 0.35 -7.94
C SER A 237 -19.26 -1.19 -8.07
N VAL A 238 -20.32 -1.99 -7.89
CA VAL A 238 -20.34 -3.44 -8.11
C VAL A 238 -20.13 -3.75 -9.59
N GLY A 239 -19.27 -4.73 -9.89
CA GLY A 239 -19.07 -5.19 -11.28
C GLY A 239 -17.67 -5.73 -11.53
N ILE A 240 -17.44 -6.10 -12.79
CA ILE A 240 -16.12 -6.54 -13.24
C ILE A 240 -15.25 -5.33 -13.53
N ARG A 241 -14.00 -5.37 -13.06
CA ARG A 241 -13.02 -4.31 -13.20
C ARG A 241 -11.71 -4.86 -13.74
N PHE A 242 -11.02 -4.10 -14.57
CA PHE A 242 -9.58 -4.33 -14.78
C PHE A 242 -8.78 -3.66 -13.64
N THR A 243 -7.52 -4.01 -13.52
CA THR A 243 -6.62 -3.42 -12.53
C THR A 243 -5.72 -2.38 -13.22
N PRO A 244 -5.89 -1.08 -12.97
CA PRO A 244 -4.92 -0.07 -13.40
C PRO A 244 -3.62 -0.23 -12.64
N MET A 245 -2.49 -0.02 -13.32
CA MET A 245 -1.15 -0.14 -12.75
C MET A 245 -0.37 1.17 -12.89
N THR A 246 0.46 1.46 -11.89
CA THR A 246 1.43 2.55 -11.95
C THR A 246 2.67 2.13 -12.74
N THR A 247 2.52 2.14 -14.06
CA THR A 247 3.58 1.83 -15.02
C THR A 247 3.59 2.86 -16.15
N ARG A 248 4.76 2.99 -16.78
CA ARG A 248 4.96 3.76 -18.01
C ARG A 248 5.71 2.90 -19.00
N ASN A 249 5.10 2.63 -20.15
CA ASN A 249 5.64 1.71 -21.15
C ASN A 249 6.03 0.35 -20.52
N GLY A 250 5.15 -0.22 -19.69
CA GLY A 250 5.39 -1.51 -19.04
C GLY A 250 6.56 -1.54 -18.05
N VAL A 251 6.97 -0.40 -17.51
CA VAL A 251 8.01 -0.25 -16.49
C VAL A 251 7.41 0.42 -15.27
N ARG A 252 7.74 -0.05 -14.05
CA ARG A 252 7.29 0.53 -12.79
C ARG A 252 7.55 2.04 -12.72
N VAL A 253 6.58 2.79 -12.21
CA VAL A 253 6.69 4.20 -11.85
C VAL A 253 6.16 4.41 -10.43
N GLY A 254 6.90 5.19 -9.64
CA GLY A 254 6.52 5.54 -8.28
C GLY A 254 7.17 6.83 -7.80
N THR A 255 7.20 7.03 -6.49
CA THR A 255 7.80 8.24 -5.91
C THR A 255 9.32 8.32 -6.12
N ARG A 256 10.00 7.19 -6.40
CA ARG A 256 11.40 7.22 -6.79
C ARG A 256 11.62 8.06 -8.05
N GLU A 257 10.91 7.76 -9.13
CA GLU A 257 11.00 8.49 -10.42
C GLU A 257 10.62 9.95 -10.22
N ARG A 258 9.58 10.20 -9.43
CA ARG A 258 9.12 11.54 -9.11
C ARG A 258 10.20 12.37 -8.39
N LEU A 259 10.81 11.81 -7.35
CA LEU A 259 11.84 12.49 -6.57
C LEU A 259 13.11 12.77 -7.40
N LEU A 260 13.58 11.78 -8.17
CA LEU A 260 14.78 11.93 -8.98
C LEU A 260 14.58 12.94 -10.13
N ASP A 261 13.41 12.95 -10.75
CA ASP A 261 13.04 13.95 -11.76
C ASP A 261 13.05 15.37 -11.16
N VAL A 262 12.40 15.57 -10.02
CA VAL A 262 12.35 16.88 -9.36
C VAL A 262 13.73 17.29 -8.86
N GLN A 263 14.52 16.39 -8.30
CA GLN A 263 15.89 16.69 -7.88
C GLN A 263 16.75 17.12 -9.08
N THR A 264 16.58 16.49 -10.23
CA THR A 264 17.31 16.85 -11.45
C THR A 264 16.91 18.23 -11.97
N ARG A 265 15.62 18.57 -11.93
CA ARG A 265 15.11 19.89 -12.37
C ARG A 265 15.38 21.01 -11.38
N HIS A 266 15.45 20.69 -10.09
CA HIS A 266 15.58 21.64 -8.99
C HIS A 266 16.64 21.20 -7.96
N PRO A 267 17.92 21.06 -8.34
CA PRO A 267 18.99 20.54 -7.48
C PRO A 267 19.30 21.45 -6.28
N ASP A 268 18.92 22.72 -6.35
CA ASP A 268 19.01 23.73 -5.29
C ASP A 268 17.87 23.64 -4.25
N ARG A 269 16.79 22.91 -4.58
CA ARG A 269 15.57 22.83 -3.76
C ARG A 269 15.29 21.45 -3.20
N LEU A 270 15.67 20.38 -3.86
CA LEU A 270 15.46 19.02 -3.39
C LEU A 270 16.78 18.28 -3.22
N ARG A 271 17.02 17.77 -2.04
CA ARG A 271 18.10 16.82 -1.76
C ARG A 271 17.56 15.55 -1.14
N ILE A 272 18.09 14.41 -1.57
CA ILE A 272 17.75 13.09 -1.06
C ILE A 272 19.02 12.52 -0.45
N GLN A 273 18.96 12.17 0.83
CA GLN A 273 20.03 11.48 1.54
C GLN A 273 19.57 10.08 1.89
N THR A 274 20.20 9.09 1.25
CA THR A 274 19.99 7.66 1.51
C THR A 274 20.88 7.16 2.63
N GLY A 275 20.59 5.96 3.16
CA GLY A 275 21.31 5.39 4.30
C GLY A 275 21.22 6.27 5.56
N ALA A 276 20.13 7.01 5.71
CA ALA A 276 19.91 7.95 6.81
C ALA A 276 18.70 7.47 7.66
N LEU A 277 18.98 6.70 8.70
CA LEU A 277 17.96 6.23 9.63
C LEU A 277 17.70 7.30 10.70
N VAL A 278 16.58 7.99 10.62
CA VAL A 278 16.15 8.97 11.63
C VAL A 278 15.82 8.25 12.94
N THR A 279 16.37 8.77 14.04
CA THR A 279 16.27 8.16 15.38
C THR A 279 15.27 8.88 16.27
N ARG A 280 15.12 10.19 16.12
CA ARG A 280 14.16 11.03 16.85
C ARG A 280 13.99 12.40 16.20
N VAL A 281 12.87 13.04 16.50
CA VAL A 281 12.61 14.46 16.23
C VAL A 281 13.26 15.31 17.34
N LEU A 282 13.84 16.43 16.95
CA LEU A 282 14.41 17.44 17.87
C LEU A 282 13.40 18.55 18.11
N PHE A 283 13.23 18.94 19.36
CA PHE A 283 12.28 19.97 19.78
C PHE A 283 12.96 21.08 20.57
N ASP A 284 12.45 22.29 20.41
CA ASP A 284 12.75 23.38 21.32
C ASP A 284 11.90 23.26 22.63
N PRO A 285 12.15 24.15 23.63
CA PRO A 285 11.39 24.14 24.88
C PRO A 285 9.87 24.38 24.73
N THR A 286 9.42 24.95 23.60
CA THR A 286 7.99 25.24 23.32
C THR A 286 7.26 24.11 22.61
N ASN A 287 7.89 22.93 22.45
CA ASN A 287 7.40 21.77 21.66
C ASN A 287 7.32 22.05 20.15
N ARG A 288 8.11 22.99 19.64
CA ARG A 288 8.30 23.15 18.20
C ARG A 288 9.34 22.14 17.70
N ALA A 289 9.01 21.38 16.67
CA ALA A 289 9.98 20.56 15.95
C ALA A 289 10.95 21.46 15.18
N ILE A 290 12.25 21.30 15.45
CA ILE A 290 13.34 22.12 14.88
C ILE A 290 14.29 21.31 13.99
N GLY A 291 14.12 20.00 13.92
CA GLY A 291 14.97 19.11 13.13
C GLY A 291 14.86 17.66 13.55
N VAL A 292 15.81 16.85 13.11
CA VAL A 292 15.90 15.43 13.45
C VAL A 292 17.32 15.01 13.78
N ALA A 293 17.45 13.94 14.58
CA ALA A 293 18.68 13.18 14.75
C ALA A 293 18.60 11.91 13.89
N TYR A 294 19.72 11.48 13.33
CA TYR A 294 19.78 10.30 12.46
C TYR A 294 21.15 9.62 12.51
N LEU A 295 21.16 8.33 12.18
CA LEU A 295 22.36 7.54 11.97
C LEU A 295 22.63 7.40 10.46
N GLU A 296 23.89 7.44 10.07
CA GLU A 296 24.33 7.13 8.71
C GLU A 296 24.90 5.73 8.61
N GLY A 297 24.57 5.05 7.53
CA GLY A 297 25.06 3.73 7.20
C GLY A 297 24.05 2.92 6.39
N GLU A 298 24.52 1.82 5.82
CA GLU A 298 23.68 0.92 5.08
C GLU A 298 23.04 -0.11 6.02
N ARG A 299 21.80 -0.48 5.74
CA ARG A 299 21.09 -1.59 6.40
C ARG A 299 21.03 -1.44 7.93
N LEU A 300 20.90 -0.22 8.44
CA LEU A 300 20.95 0.06 9.87
C LEU A 300 19.80 -0.56 10.65
N TYR A 301 18.61 -0.63 10.05
CA TYR A 301 17.41 -1.10 10.73
C TYR A 301 17.39 -2.62 10.85
N LYS A 302 17.07 -3.13 12.05
CA LYS A 302 17.16 -4.56 12.37
C LYS A 302 16.04 -5.42 11.78
N ALA A 303 15.10 -4.83 11.03
CA ALA A 303 14.20 -5.56 10.13
C ALA A 303 14.90 -6.01 8.83
N HIS A 304 16.10 -5.55 8.54
CA HIS A 304 16.90 -6.05 7.42
C HIS A 304 17.45 -7.44 7.76
N ALA A 305 17.51 -8.35 6.76
CA ALA A 305 18.04 -9.71 6.95
C ALA A 305 19.49 -9.73 7.47
N ASN A 306 20.30 -8.75 7.03
CA ASN A 306 21.70 -8.57 7.41
C ASN A 306 21.94 -7.14 7.92
N PRO A 307 21.57 -6.81 9.18
CA PRO A 307 21.71 -5.45 9.69
C PRO A 307 23.16 -4.99 9.77
N GLY A 308 23.43 -3.77 9.30
CA GLY A 308 24.73 -3.13 9.36
C GLY A 308 24.99 -2.38 10.67
N ALA A 309 26.15 -1.74 10.77
CA ALA A 309 26.49 -0.83 11.84
C ALA A 309 26.51 0.62 11.35
N PRO A 310 26.25 1.62 12.23
CA PRO A 310 26.42 3.01 11.88
C PRO A 310 27.86 3.31 11.44
N SER A 311 28.01 4.18 10.44
CA SER A 311 29.34 4.62 9.95
C SER A 311 30.00 5.66 10.83
N GLY A 312 29.31 6.15 11.88
CA GLY A 312 29.80 7.17 12.80
C GLY A 312 28.80 7.48 13.90
N PRO A 313 29.02 8.57 14.65
CA PRO A 313 28.10 9.02 15.69
C PRO A 313 26.79 9.51 15.08
N GLU A 314 25.76 9.58 15.92
CA GLU A 314 24.47 10.20 15.56
C GLU A 314 24.68 11.65 15.11
N ARG A 315 24.07 12.01 14.01
CA ARG A 315 24.10 13.35 13.42
C ARG A 315 22.78 14.08 13.64
N GLN A 316 22.80 15.37 13.49
CA GLN A 316 21.61 16.22 13.56
C GLN A 316 21.51 17.12 12.33
N VAL A 317 20.28 17.38 11.89
CA VAL A 317 19.98 18.37 10.87
C VAL A 317 18.75 19.16 11.29
N LEU A 318 18.81 20.48 11.10
CA LEU A 318 17.74 21.40 11.50
C LEU A 318 16.91 21.82 10.29
N ALA A 319 15.61 22.01 10.49
CA ALA A 319 14.68 22.60 9.55
C ALA A 319 14.25 23.99 10.02
N SER A 320 14.25 24.98 9.14
CA SER A 320 13.81 26.32 9.51
C SER A 320 12.28 26.45 9.63
N ARG A 321 11.51 25.53 8.99
CA ARG A 321 10.04 25.53 9.02
C ARG A 321 9.47 24.30 9.72
N GLU A 322 9.48 23.13 9.08
CA GLU A 322 8.79 21.93 9.60
C GLU A 322 9.56 20.63 9.37
N VAL A 323 9.27 19.65 10.22
CA VAL A 323 9.59 18.23 10.04
C VAL A 323 8.32 17.49 9.65
N ILE A 324 8.40 16.67 8.59
CA ILE A 324 7.29 15.87 8.06
C ILE A 324 7.66 14.40 8.17
N LEU A 325 6.96 13.66 9.02
CA LEU A 325 7.15 12.22 9.18
C LEU A 325 6.35 11.48 8.12
N ALA A 326 7.00 10.59 7.41
CA ALA A 326 6.43 9.76 6.35
C ALA A 326 7.03 8.33 6.35
N GLY A 327 7.33 7.81 7.54
CA GLY A 327 7.92 6.49 7.74
C GLY A 327 6.96 5.32 7.56
N GLY A 328 5.67 5.59 7.31
CA GLY A 328 4.62 4.58 7.17
C GLY A 328 4.04 4.10 8.50
N ALA A 329 2.99 3.26 8.41
CA ALA A 329 2.15 2.89 9.54
C ALA A 329 2.88 2.20 10.71
N PHE A 330 4.07 1.65 10.51
CA PHE A 330 4.87 1.00 11.57
C PHE A 330 5.93 1.93 12.13
N ASN A 331 6.67 2.63 11.27
CA ASN A 331 7.82 3.41 11.71
C ASN A 331 7.45 4.85 12.14
N THR A 332 6.38 5.44 11.62
CA THR A 332 5.94 6.78 12.07
C THR A 332 5.51 6.77 13.54
N PRO A 333 4.62 5.87 14.02
CA PRO A 333 4.33 5.82 15.46
C PRO A 333 5.56 5.43 16.30
N GLN A 334 6.44 4.54 15.81
CA GLN A 334 7.70 4.23 16.48
C GLN A 334 8.54 5.50 16.69
N LEU A 335 8.72 6.29 15.63
CA LEU A 335 9.52 7.51 15.68
C LEU A 335 8.91 8.58 16.60
N LEU A 336 7.58 8.74 16.59
CA LEU A 336 6.88 9.61 17.54
C LEU A 336 7.15 9.17 18.98
N MET A 337 7.02 7.88 19.29
CA MET A 337 7.29 7.34 20.63
C MET A 337 8.74 7.53 21.05
N LEU A 338 9.71 7.27 20.18
CA LEU A 338 11.14 7.51 20.43
C LEU A 338 11.46 9.00 20.64
N SER A 339 10.60 9.89 20.15
CA SER A 339 10.70 11.35 20.32
C SER A 339 9.95 11.87 21.55
N GLY A 340 9.43 10.97 22.41
CA GLY A 340 8.70 11.33 23.61
C GLY A 340 7.23 11.70 23.36
N ILE A 341 6.66 11.34 22.21
CA ILE A 341 5.25 11.58 21.88
C ILE A 341 4.50 10.25 21.82
N GLY A 342 3.63 9.98 22.77
CA GLY A 342 2.91 8.71 22.87
C GLY A 342 2.33 8.46 24.25
N PRO A 343 1.79 7.26 24.51
CA PRO A 343 1.24 6.92 25.81
C PRO A 343 2.31 6.95 26.90
N ARG A 344 2.19 7.88 27.85
CA ARG A 344 3.20 8.14 28.93
C ARG A 344 3.67 6.85 29.63
N ALA A 345 2.73 5.99 30.03
CA ALA A 345 3.07 4.76 30.74
C ALA A 345 3.84 3.75 29.86
N ALA A 346 3.60 3.73 28.55
CA ALA A 346 4.33 2.88 27.61
C ALA A 346 5.75 3.41 27.38
N LEU A 347 5.92 4.72 27.25
CA LEU A 347 7.22 5.36 27.09
C LEU A 347 8.13 5.17 28.32
N ALA A 348 7.56 5.32 29.50
CA ALA A 348 8.28 5.16 30.77
C ALA A 348 8.92 3.75 30.93
N ARG A 349 8.31 2.70 30.36
CA ARG A 349 8.90 1.33 30.36
C ARG A 349 10.25 1.26 29.66
N TRP A 350 10.52 2.19 28.75
CA TRP A 350 11.76 2.24 27.98
C TRP A 350 12.67 3.40 28.41
N GLY A 351 12.36 4.06 29.56
CA GLY A 351 13.13 5.20 30.05
C GLY A 351 13.01 6.44 29.18
N ILE A 352 11.92 6.55 28.39
CA ILE A 352 11.66 7.72 27.53
C ILE A 352 10.71 8.66 28.26
N ASP A 353 11.16 9.89 28.48
CA ASP A 353 10.35 10.94 29.09
C ASP A 353 9.24 11.39 28.12
N ALA A 354 7.99 11.33 28.57
CA ALA A 354 6.86 11.77 27.79
C ALA A 354 6.80 13.29 27.68
N ARG A 355 7.23 13.81 26.55
CA ARG A 355 7.09 15.23 26.17
C ARG A 355 5.61 15.59 25.94
N ILE A 356 4.94 14.78 25.14
CA ILE A 356 3.49 14.89 24.88
C ILE A 356 2.83 13.54 25.19
N ASP A 357 1.94 13.53 26.18
CA ASP A 357 1.12 12.35 26.46
C ASP A 357 0.00 12.28 25.42
N LEU A 358 0.15 11.38 24.44
CA LEU A 358 -0.73 11.24 23.30
C LEU A 358 -1.09 9.76 23.10
N ALA A 359 -2.18 9.35 23.74
CA ALA A 359 -2.59 7.95 23.87
C ALA A 359 -2.86 7.24 22.53
N GLY A 360 -3.21 7.99 21.48
CA GLY A 360 -3.55 7.44 20.17
C GLY A 360 -2.34 6.99 19.33
N VAL A 361 -1.13 7.40 19.68
CA VAL A 361 0.08 7.02 18.91
C VAL A 361 0.29 5.51 18.96
N GLY A 362 0.34 4.88 17.80
CA GLY A 362 0.47 3.44 17.65
C GLY A 362 -0.81 2.64 17.92
N ARG A 363 -1.94 3.31 18.19
CA ARG A 363 -3.26 2.68 18.33
C ARG A 363 -4.05 2.79 17.04
N ASN A 364 -5.17 2.05 16.96
CA ASN A 364 -6.05 2.06 15.79
C ASN A 364 -5.38 1.53 14.51
N LEU A 365 -4.32 0.71 14.64
CA LEU A 365 -3.70 0.06 13.48
C LEU A 365 -4.75 -0.81 12.77
N GLN A 366 -4.90 -0.61 11.47
CA GLN A 366 -5.87 -1.33 10.64
C GLN A 366 -5.19 -1.92 9.42
N ASP A 367 -5.76 -3.02 8.95
CA ASP A 367 -5.41 -3.67 7.70
C ASP A 367 -6.66 -4.29 7.07
N ARG A 368 -6.50 -4.90 5.92
CA ARG A 368 -7.52 -5.70 5.25
C ARG A 368 -7.43 -7.14 5.71
N TYR A 369 -8.49 -7.89 5.43
CA TYR A 369 -8.44 -9.34 5.51
C TYR A 369 -8.39 -9.91 4.09
N GLU A 370 -7.35 -10.65 3.79
CA GLU A 370 -7.19 -11.30 2.50
C GLU A 370 -6.99 -12.81 2.68
N VAL A 371 -7.62 -13.60 1.82
CA VAL A 371 -7.41 -15.05 1.72
C VAL A 371 -7.37 -15.48 0.27
N SER A 372 -6.74 -16.62 0.00
CA SER A 372 -6.65 -17.19 -1.35
C SER A 372 -7.55 -18.40 -1.52
N VAL A 373 -8.30 -18.41 -2.62
CA VAL A 373 -8.92 -19.62 -3.18
C VAL A 373 -8.10 -20.05 -4.38
N MET A 374 -7.25 -21.05 -4.19
CA MET A 374 -6.26 -21.47 -5.18
C MET A 374 -6.65 -22.80 -5.83
N ASN A 375 -6.67 -22.80 -7.14
CA ASN A 375 -7.00 -23.97 -7.96
C ASN A 375 -5.78 -24.42 -8.77
N ARG A 376 -5.55 -25.75 -8.80
CA ARG A 376 -4.59 -26.41 -9.69
C ARG A 376 -5.25 -26.68 -11.03
N MET A 377 -4.60 -26.22 -12.11
CA MET A 377 -5.08 -26.41 -13.47
C MET A 377 -4.64 -27.76 -14.05
N ALA A 378 -5.36 -28.25 -15.07
CA ALA A 378 -5.11 -29.54 -15.73
C ALA A 378 -3.93 -29.53 -16.73
N PHE A 379 -3.28 -28.39 -16.90
CA PHE A 379 -2.12 -28.21 -17.78
C PHE A 379 -0.87 -27.85 -16.96
N ASP A 380 0.32 -27.99 -17.54
CA ASP A 380 1.58 -27.79 -16.83
C ASP A 380 1.91 -26.32 -16.58
N ALA A 381 1.50 -25.42 -17.46
CA ALA A 381 1.69 -23.98 -17.34
C ALA A 381 0.65 -23.21 -18.15
N TRP A 382 0.28 -22.01 -17.69
CA TRP A 382 -0.46 -21.06 -18.52
C TRP A 382 0.33 -20.74 -19.80
N ALA A 383 -0.33 -20.65 -20.95
CA ALA A 383 0.32 -20.36 -22.23
C ALA A 383 1.12 -19.06 -22.21
N VAL A 384 0.69 -18.07 -21.43
CA VAL A 384 1.42 -16.79 -21.24
C VAL A 384 2.74 -16.96 -20.49
N PHE A 385 2.91 -18.03 -19.71
CA PHE A 385 4.12 -18.39 -18.97
C PHE A 385 4.91 -19.53 -19.59
N GLU A 386 4.59 -19.93 -20.83
CA GLU A 386 5.37 -20.95 -21.52
C GLU A 386 6.85 -20.55 -21.57
N GLN A 387 7.73 -21.41 -21.06
CA GLN A 387 9.18 -21.19 -20.91
C GLN A 387 9.55 -20.01 -19.96
N ALA A 388 8.62 -19.46 -19.18
CA ALA A 388 8.93 -18.44 -18.19
C ALA A 388 9.68 -19.07 -17.01
N THR A 389 10.81 -18.48 -16.66
CA THR A 389 11.62 -18.86 -15.49
C THR A 389 11.72 -17.72 -14.47
N PHE A 390 11.05 -16.61 -14.74
CA PHE A 390 11.17 -15.37 -13.99
C PHE A 390 12.62 -14.91 -13.82
N SER A 391 13.39 -15.01 -14.90
CA SER A 391 14.79 -14.59 -14.96
C SER A 391 15.03 -13.66 -16.16
N ASN A 392 16.14 -12.94 -16.12
CA ASN A 392 16.54 -12.06 -17.22
C ASN A 392 17.07 -12.81 -18.46
N ARG A 393 16.96 -14.13 -18.47
CA ARG A 393 17.42 -15.01 -19.57
C ARG A 393 16.29 -15.62 -20.38
N ASP A 394 15.04 -15.55 -19.89
CA ASP A 394 13.91 -16.18 -20.55
C ASP A 394 13.30 -15.34 -21.70
N PRO A 395 12.45 -15.95 -22.55
CA PRO A 395 11.85 -15.24 -23.69
C PRO A 395 10.96 -14.09 -23.31
N GLN A 396 10.20 -14.20 -22.19
CA GLN A 396 9.29 -13.18 -21.70
C GLN A 396 10.03 -11.93 -21.23
N TYR A 397 11.20 -12.12 -20.60
CA TYR A 397 12.06 -10.99 -20.23
C TYR A 397 12.61 -10.28 -21.46
N ARG A 398 13.03 -11.02 -22.52
CA ARG A 398 13.49 -10.41 -23.76
C ARG A 398 12.38 -9.61 -24.44
N GLU A 399 11.16 -10.15 -24.51
CA GLU A 399 10.00 -9.43 -25.06
C GLU A 399 9.74 -8.14 -24.28
N TRP A 400 9.78 -8.20 -22.94
CA TRP A 400 9.64 -7.01 -22.10
C TRP A 400 10.79 -6.03 -22.33
N LYS A 401 12.03 -6.48 -22.31
CA LYS A 401 13.22 -5.62 -22.43
C LYS A 401 13.28 -4.88 -23.77
N ASP A 402 12.97 -5.58 -24.85
CA ASP A 402 13.09 -5.03 -26.21
C ASP A 402 11.86 -4.22 -26.63
N ARG A 403 10.69 -4.52 -26.07
CA ARG A 403 9.41 -3.97 -26.56
C ARG A 403 8.50 -3.42 -25.47
N HIS A 404 8.85 -3.56 -24.21
CA HIS A 404 8.05 -3.17 -23.06
C HIS A 404 6.60 -3.72 -23.10
N ARG A 405 6.43 -4.97 -23.46
CA ARG A 405 5.15 -5.69 -23.58
C ARG A 405 5.30 -7.16 -23.22
N GLY A 406 4.21 -7.91 -23.35
CA GLY A 406 4.16 -9.29 -22.93
C GLY A 406 3.71 -9.43 -21.48
N VAL A 407 3.78 -10.66 -20.97
CA VAL A 407 3.28 -10.95 -19.61
C VAL A 407 4.12 -10.27 -18.53
N TYR A 408 5.41 -10.01 -18.78
CA TYR A 408 6.27 -9.34 -17.80
C TYR A 408 6.02 -7.82 -17.68
N ALA A 409 5.32 -7.23 -18.65
CA ALA A 409 4.86 -5.85 -18.53
C ALA A 409 3.63 -5.68 -17.60
N THR A 410 3.20 -6.76 -16.90
CA THR A 410 2.03 -6.74 -16.02
C THR A 410 2.33 -7.42 -14.69
N ASN A 411 1.51 -7.13 -13.68
CA ASN A 411 1.63 -7.72 -12.34
C ASN A 411 0.93 -9.08 -12.18
N GLY A 412 0.39 -9.64 -13.26
CA GLY A 412 -0.34 -10.91 -13.22
C GLY A 412 -1.80 -10.83 -12.75
N ALA A 413 -2.29 -9.68 -12.28
CA ALA A 413 -3.70 -9.50 -11.95
C ALA A 413 -4.52 -9.33 -13.23
N LEU A 414 -5.38 -10.32 -13.54
CA LEU A 414 -6.13 -10.36 -14.80
C LEU A 414 -7.38 -9.49 -14.79
N LEU A 415 -8.19 -9.67 -13.77
CA LEU A 415 -9.46 -8.99 -13.57
C LEU A 415 -9.84 -9.04 -12.10
N ALA A 416 -10.76 -8.18 -11.71
CA ALA A 416 -11.34 -8.16 -10.39
C ALA A 416 -12.87 -8.13 -10.48
N ALA A 417 -13.52 -8.76 -9.51
CA ALA A 417 -14.93 -8.56 -9.22
C ALA A 417 -15.05 -7.72 -7.95
N VAL A 418 -15.66 -6.55 -8.08
CA VAL A 418 -15.99 -5.68 -6.96
C VAL A 418 -17.43 -5.94 -6.57
N LEU A 419 -17.68 -6.28 -5.30
CA LEU A 419 -19.02 -6.62 -4.84
C LEU A 419 -19.23 -6.25 -3.37
N ARG A 420 -20.51 -6.23 -2.98
CA ARG A 420 -20.93 -6.18 -1.58
C ARG A 420 -21.07 -7.61 -1.06
N SER A 421 -20.52 -7.88 0.14
CA SER A 421 -20.71 -9.19 0.79
C SER A 421 -22.19 -9.44 1.11
N SER A 422 -22.94 -8.39 1.46
CA SER A 422 -24.40 -8.43 1.57
C SER A 422 -25.04 -7.15 1.00
N LEU A 423 -26.34 -7.21 0.69
CA LEU A 423 -27.09 -6.05 0.18
C LEU A 423 -27.22 -4.91 1.21
N GLU A 424 -27.02 -5.19 2.50
CA GLU A 424 -27.06 -4.20 3.58
C GLU A 424 -25.78 -3.35 3.67
N ARG A 425 -24.69 -3.76 3.00
CA ARG A 425 -23.47 -2.97 2.99
C ARG A 425 -23.67 -1.70 2.17
N PRO A 426 -23.37 -0.51 2.73
CA PRO A 426 -23.60 0.76 2.04
C PRO A 426 -22.70 0.95 0.83
N VAL A 427 -21.51 0.36 0.86
CA VAL A 427 -20.50 0.42 -0.22
C VAL A 427 -19.95 -0.98 -0.48
N PRO A 428 -19.36 -1.24 -1.66
CA PRO A 428 -18.65 -2.49 -1.91
C PRO A 428 -17.54 -2.71 -0.89
N ASP A 429 -17.48 -3.91 -0.37
CA ASP A 429 -16.54 -4.30 0.68
C ASP A 429 -15.68 -5.52 0.32
N LEU A 430 -15.88 -6.10 -0.87
CA LEU A 430 -15.06 -7.18 -1.40
C LEU A 430 -14.46 -6.79 -2.75
N PHE A 431 -13.17 -7.10 -2.91
CA PHE A 431 -12.44 -7.04 -4.16
C PHE A 431 -11.81 -8.41 -4.42
N CYS A 432 -12.47 -9.20 -5.26
CA CYS A 432 -12.02 -10.54 -5.60
C CYS A 432 -11.24 -10.49 -6.91
N TYR A 433 -9.94 -10.72 -6.89
CA TYR A 433 -9.10 -10.61 -8.08
C TYR A 433 -8.36 -11.90 -8.40
N ALA A 434 -8.21 -12.16 -9.70
CA ALA A 434 -7.59 -13.37 -10.22
C ALA A 434 -6.12 -13.15 -10.54
N ILE A 435 -5.25 -14.03 -10.07
CA ILE A 435 -3.81 -14.07 -10.35
C ILE A 435 -3.49 -15.41 -11.02
N LEU A 436 -2.69 -15.37 -12.08
CA LEU A 436 -2.12 -16.58 -12.70
C LEU A 436 -0.85 -16.98 -11.94
N GLY A 437 -0.98 -17.75 -10.88
CA GLY A 437 0.14 -18.21 -10.09
C GLY A 437 -0.27 -18.71 -8.70
N HIS A 438 0.70 -19.26 -7.99
CA HIS A 438 0.56 -19.73 -6.62
C HIS A 438 0.75 -18.55 -5.66
N PHE A 439 -0.32 -18.17 -4.95
CA PHE A 439 -0.23 -17.13 -3.92
C PHE A 439 -1.18 -17.43 -2.75
N THR A 440 -0.63 -17.62 -1.56
CA THR A 440 -1.38 -17.94 -0.33
C THR A 440 -0.99 -17.02 0.84
N GLY A 441 -0.57 -15.80 0.54
CA GLY A 441 -0.08 -14.83 1.51
C GLY A 441 1.45 -14.73 1.54
N TYR A 442 1.97 -14.02 2.53
CA TYR A 442 3.39 -13.72 2.64
C TYR A 442 4.08 -14.68 3.61
N PHE A 443 5.08 -15.37 3.11
CA PHE A 443 6.01 -16.20 3.88
C PHE A 443 7.39 -16.10 3.23
N PRO A 444 8.48 -16.32 3.97
CA PRO A 444 9.81 -16.31 3.37
C PRO A 444 9.90 -17.24 2.16
N THR A 445 10.38 -16.74 1.03
CA THR A 445 10.48 -17.40 -0.28
C THR A 445 9.16 -17.60 -1.04
N TYR A 446 8.11 -16.82 -0.74
CA TYR A 446 6.84 -16.92 -1.45
C TYR A 446 6.98 -16.61 -2.96
N SER A 447 7.93 -15.76 -3.35
CA SER A 447 8.21 -15.47 -4.77
C SER A 447 8.71 -16.69 -5.54
N ALA A 448 9.52 -17.53 -4.89
CA ALA A 448 9.97 -18.80 -5.48
C ALA A 448 8.79 -19.79 -5.64
N ALA A 449 7.88 -19.85 -4.66
CA ALA A 449 6.67 -20.67 -4.77
C ALA A 449 5.76 -20.21 -5.92
N PHE A 450 5.63 -18.89 -6.13
CA PHE A 450 4.92 -18.33 -7.28
C PHE A 450 5.53 -18.78 -8.61
N ALA A 451 6.83 -18.65 -8.79
CA ALA A 451 7.53 -19.00 -10.01
C ALA A 451 7.53 -20.51 -10.29
N ALA A 452 7.58 -21.35 -9.25
CA ALA A 452 7.60 -22.81 -9.38
C ALA A 452 6.26 -23.42 -9.73
N ASN A 453 5.15 -22.68 -9.68
CA ASN A 453 3.80 -23.17 -9.89
C ASN A 453 3.05 -22.38 -10.98
N PRO A 454 3.47 -22.45 -12.26
CA PRO A 454 2.90 -21.67 -13.34
C PRO A 454 1.51 -22.16 -13.81
N ASN A 455 0.96 -23.18 -13.18
CA ASN A 455 -0.34 -23.80 -13.47
C ASN A 455 -1.35 -23.61 -12.34
N CYS A 456 -1.23 -22.56 -11.56
CA CYS A 456 -2.25 -22.19 -10.57
C CYS A 456 -3.13 -21.04 -11.07
N LEU A 457 -4.40 -21.08 -10.70
CA LEU A 457 -5.32 -19.95 -10.72
C LEU A 457 -5.69 -19.61 -9.29
N THR A 458 -5.25 -18.48 -8.81
CA THR A 458 -5.56 -17.98 -7.46
C THR A 458 -6.55 -16.84 -7.54
N TRP A 459 -7.69 -17.00 -6.87
CA TRP A 459 -8.58 -15.90 -6.55
C TRP A 459 -8.22 -15.39 -5.16
N VAL A 460 -7.83 -14.14 -5.06
CA VAL A 460 -7.65 -13.46 -3.77
C VAL A 460 -8.94 -12.74 -3.42
N VAL A 461 -9.50 -13.07 -2.27
CA VAL A 461 -10.64 -12.40 -1.67
C VAL A 461 -10.10 -11.34 -0.72
N LEU A 462 -10.20 -10.07 -1.10
CA LEU A 462 -9.81 -8.93 -0.29
C LEU A 462 -11.06 -8.30 0.33
N LYS A 463 -11.13 -8.29 1.67
CA LYS A 463 -12.15 -7.57 2.44
C LYS A 463 -11.67 -6.16 2.75
N GLY A 464 -12.28 -5.17 2.09
CA GLY A 464 -12.10 -3.74 2.39
C GLY A 464 -12.97 -3.27 3.56
N HIS A 465 -12.72 -2.04 4.04
CA HIS A 465 -13.53 -1.40 5.09
C HIS A 465 -13.76 -2.28 6.32
N THR A 466 -12.66 -2.81 6.90
CA THR A 466 -12.73 -3.67 8.09
C THR A 466 -13.25 -2.92 9.31
N ALA A 467 -14.02 -3.60 10.17
CA ALA A 467 -14.52 -3.03 11.41
C ALA A 467 -13.44 -2.90 12.48
N ASN A 468 -12.36 -3.69 12.37
CA ASN A 468 -11.30 -3.79 13.37
C ASN A 468 -10.49 -2.49 13.50
N THR A 469 -10.40 -1.97 14.72
CA THR A 469 -9.60 -0.81 15.12
C THR A 469 -8.70 -1.11 16.34
N ALA A 470 -8.61 -2.37 16.73
CA ALA A 470 -7.89 -2.79 17.94
C ALA A 470 -6.38 -2.95 17.72
N GLY A 471 -5.93 -2.99 16.48
CA GLY A 471 -4.53 -3.18 16.16
C GLY A 471 -3.61 -2.12 16.76
N GLU A 472 -2.38 -2.52 17.06
CA GLU A 472 -1.41 -1.65 17.74
C GLU A 472 0.03 -1.82 17.25
N VAL A 473 0.77 -0.72 17.37
CA VAL A 473 2.22 -0.64 17.22
C VAL A 473 2.81 -0.14 18.54
N THR A 474 3.69 -0.90 19.15
CA THR A 474 4.30 -0.56 20.43
C THR A 474 5.83 -0.73 20.40
N LEU A 475 6.56 0.02 21.22
CA LEU A 475 8.01 -0.13 21.29
C LEU A 475 8.41 -1.49 21.88
N ARG A 476 9.46 -2.09 21.32
CA ARG A 476 10.21 -3.23 21.89
C ARG A 476 11.52 -2.81 22.53
N SER A 477 11.96 -1.57 22.27
CA SER A 477 13.26 -1.05 22.72
C SER A 477 13.30 0.47 22.58
N ALA A 478 14.17 1.10 23.35
CA ALA A 478 14.59 2.49 23.10
C ALA A 478 15.64 2.62 21.98
N ASP A 479 16.25 1.50 21.51
CA ASP A 479 17.12 1.50 20.33
C ASP A 479 16.29 1.71 19.07
N PRO A 480 16.47 2.83 18.32
CA PRO A 480 15.68 3.17 17.14
C PRO A 480 15.85 2.18 15.98
N ARG A 481 16.85 1.32 16.06
CA ARG A 481 17.13 0.29 15.04
C ARG A 481 16.28 -0.97 15.22
N VAL A 482 15.67 -1.16 16.40
CA VAL A 482 14.85 -2.34 16.70
C VAL A 482 13.43 -2.14 16.21
N PRO A 483 12.87 -3.03 15.38
CA PRO A 483 11.47 -2.96 14.95
C PRO A 483 10.49 -2.93 16.12
N PRO A 484 9.37 -2.20 16.02
CA PRO A 484 8.33 -2.22 17.04
C PRO A 484 7.63 -3.58 17.12
N ALA A 485 6.90 -3.82 18.19
CA ALA A 485 5.91 -4.88 18.25
C ALA A 485 4.65 -4.44 17.52
N ILE A 486 4.12 -5.33 16.68
CA ILE A 486 2.95 -5.08 15.86
C ILE A 486 1.97 -6.23 16.07
N ASN A 487 0.74 -5.91 16.48
CA ASN A 487 -0.34 -6.87 16.58
C ASN A 487 -1.63 -6.25 15.98
N PHE A 488 -2.27 -6.99 15.09
CA PHE A 488 -3.49 -6.52 14.43
C PHE A 488 -4.76 -6.87 15.18
N HIS A 489 -4.74 -7.85 16.11
CA HIS A 489 -5.90 -8.32 16.86
C HIS A 489 -7.08 -8.67 15.93
N TYR A 490 -6.89 -9.68 15.07
CA TYR A 490 -7.85 -10.03 14.04
C TYR A 490 -9.19 -10.52 14.61
N PHE A 491 -10.25 -10.26 13.88
CA PHE A 491 -11.63 -10.72 14.08
C PHE A 491 -12.14 -10.52 15.52
N GLU A 492 -12.52 -11.58 16.20
CA GLU A 492 -13.14 -11.55 17.54
C GLU A 492 -12.20 -11.05 18.64
N GLU A 493 -10.88 -11.18 18.46
CA GLU A 493 -9.90 -10.59 19.37
C GLU A 493 -9.91 -9.04 19.27
N GLY A 494 -10.31 -8.52 18.13
CA GLY A 494 -10.48 -7.09 17.88
C GLY A 494 -11.91 -6.60 18.13
N ASN A 495 -12.44 -5.87 17.15
CA ASN A 495 -13.76 -5.23 17.25
C ASN A 495 -14.86 -5.95 16.45
N ASP A 496 -14.55 -7.09 15.82
CA ASP A 496 -15.51 -7.86 15.03
C ASP A 496 -16.27 -8.90 15.87
N ALA A 497 -16.83 -8.46 16.99
CA ALA A 497 -17.56 -9.35 17.93
C ALA A 497 -18.78 -10.05 17.28
N ALA A 498 -19.36 -9.45 16.23
CA ALA A 498 -20.45 -10.04 15.47
C ALA A 498 -19.98 -10.94 14.32
N ALA A 499 -18.67 -11.14 14.17
CA ALA A 499 -18.04 -11.88 13.08
C ALA A 499 -18.48 -11.42 11.68
N ALA A 500 -18.82 -10.14 11.53
CA ALA A 500 -19.35 -9.58 10.30
C ALA A 500 -18.29 -9.49 9.18
N ASP A 501 -17.05 -9.13 9.54
CA ASP A 501 -15.93 -9.13 8.60
C ASP A 501 -15.53 -10.56 8.23
N LEU A 502 -15.48 -11.46 9.21
CA LEU A 502 -15.22 -12.87 9.00
C LEU A 502 -16.23 -13.49 8.02
N GLN A 503 -17.53 -13.26 8.23
CA GLN A 503 -18.58 -13.75 7.34
C GLN A 503 -18.46 -13.15 5.94
N SER A 504 -18.12 -11.86 5.82
CA SER A 504 -17.91 -11.22 4.51
C SER A 504 -16.81 -11.92 3.70
N VAL A 505 -15.73 -12.38 4.35
CA VAL A 505 -14.67 -13.14 3.67
C VAL A 505 -15.16 -14.51 3.24
N VAL A 506 -15.95 -15.20 4.08
CA VAL A 506 -16.59 -16.50 3.73
C VAL A 506 -17.51 -16.35 2.52
N ASP A 507 -18.33 -15.29 2.48
CA ASP A 507 -19.20 -14.99 1.35
C ASP A 507 -18.38 -14.74 0.05
N GLY A 508 -17.23 -14.08 0.18
CA GLY A 508 -16.28 -13.91 -0.91
C GLY A 508 -15.69 -15.24 -1.41
N ILE A 509 -15.38 -16.18 -0.49
CA ILE A 509 -14.92 -17.53 -0.88
C ILE A 509 -16.01 -18.27 -1.65
N HIS A 510 -17.24 -18.25 -1.17
CA HIS A 510 -18.37 -18.85 -1.90
C HIS A 510 -18.55 -18.23 -3.30
N PHE A 511 -18.45 -16.90 -3.39
CA PHE A 511 -18.53 -16.21 -4.67
C PHE A 511 -17.46 -16.70 -5.65
N VAL A 512 -16.18 -16.71 -5.27
CA VAL A 512 -15.11 -17.13 -6.19
C VAL A 512 -15.13 -18.62 -6.48
N ARG A 513 -15.60 -19.47 -5.58
CA ARG A 513 -15.89 -20.87 -5.86
C ARG A 513 -16.97 -21.02 -6.92
N GLY A 514 -18.00 -20.16 -6.90
CA GLY A 514 -19.02 -20.07 -7.95
C GLY A 514 -18.41 -19.76 -9.31
N LEU A 515 -17.45 -18.81 -9.39
CA LEU A 515 -16.73 -18.50 -10.63
C LEU A 515 -15.93 -19.70 -11.16
N ALA A 516 -15.38 -20.51 -10.29
CA ALA A 516 -14.58 -21.68 -10.65
C ALA A 516 -15.42 -22.87 -11.16
N GLN A 517 -16.74 -22.91 -10.92
CA GLN A 517 -17.59 -24.03 -11.28
C GLN A 517 -17.58 -24.36 -12.78
N GLY A 518 -17.63 -23.34 -13.64
CA GLY A 518 -17.54 -23.50 -15.09
C GLY A 518 -16.25 -24.21 -15.50
N LEU A 519 -15.12 -23.70 -15.00
CA LEU A 519 -13.79 -24.26 -15.28
C LEU A 519 -13.64 -25.70 -14.76
N ARG A 520 -14.28 -26.03 -13.64
CA ARG A 520 -14.31 -27.42 -13.12
C ARG A 520 -15.12 -28.34 -14.03
N LYS A 521 -16.30 -27.92 -14.49
CA LYS A 521 -17.14 -28.68 -15.41
C LYS A 521 -16.44 -28.97 -16.73
N ASP A 522 -15.65 -28.02 -17.22
CA ASP A 522 -14.87 -28.13 -18.45
C ASP A 522 -13.56 -28.93 -18.26
N GLY A 523 -13.29 -29.43 -17.05
CA GLY A 523 -12.09 -30.22 -16.73
C GLY A 523 -10.80 -29.42 -16.69
N LEU A 524 -10.86 -28.08 -16.66
CA LEU A 524 -9.68 -27.20 -16.60
C LEU A 524 -9.09 -27.09 -15.19
N ILE A 525 -9.90 -27.29 -14.14
CA ILE A 525 -9.46 -27.35 -12.74
C ILE A 525 -9.41 -28.79 -12.27
N VAL A 526 -8.26 -29.26 -11.83
CA VAL A 526 -8.08 -30.61 -11.27
C VAL A 526 -8.56 -30.66 -9.82
N ARG A 527 -8.18 -29.69 -9.00
CA ARG A 527 -8.56 -29.59 -7.59
C ARG A 527 -8.39 -28.16 -7.05
N GLU A 528 -9.10 -27.88 -5.98
CA GLU A 528 -8.85 -26.70 -5.13
C GLU A 528 -7.80 -27.07 -4.07
N GLU A 529 -6.69 -26.33 -4.02
CA GLU A 529 -5.60 -26.55 -3.06
C GLU A 529 -5.73 -25.70 -1.80
N SER A 530 -6.37 -24.54 -1.89
CA SER A 530 -6.65 -23.64 -0.78
C SER A 530 -8.04 -23.00 -0.98
N PRO A 531 -8.91 -22.98 0.02
CA PRO A 531 -8.86 -23.66 1.32
C PRO A 531 -8.82 -25.20 1.24
N GLY A 532 -9.04 -25.77 0.04
CA GLY A 532 -9.06 -27.19 -0.22
C GLY A 532 -10.48 -27.77 -0.22
N GLU A 533 -10.63 -28.90 -0.91
CA GLU A 533 -11.95 -29.54 -1.15
C GLU A 533 -12.62 -30.06 0.15
N GLY A 534 -11.85 -30.23 1.23
CA GLY A 534 -12.37 -30.62 2.53
C GLY A 534 -13.04 -29.50 3.33
N ALA A 535 -12.81 -28.23 3.00
CA ALA A 535 -13.43 -27.10 3.67
C ALA A 535 -14.80 -26.79 3.02
N VAL A 536 -15.85 -27.51 3.44
CA VAL A 536 -17.16 -27.49 2.79
C VAL A 536 -18.15 -26.58 3.52
N SER A 537 -18.20 -26.68 4.86
CA SER A 537 -19.15 -25.90 5.67
C SER A 537 -18.65 -24.48 5.90
N ASP A 538 -19.57 -23.55 6.19
CA ASP A 538 -19.21 -22.18 6.61
C ASP A 538 -18.28 -22.18 7.81
N GLU A 539 -18.41 -23.12 8.74
CA GLU A 539 -17.54 -23.20 9.92
C GLU A 539 -16.12 -23.66 9.56
N ASP A 540 -15.97 -24.58 8.59
CA ASP A 540 -14.67 -24.94 8.03
C ASP A 540 -14.01 -23.71 7.38
N LEU A 541 -14.79 -22.94 6.63
CA LEU A 541 -14.31 -21.72 5.99
C LEU A 541 -13.97 -20.61 6.98
N ARG A 542 -14.77 -20.42 8.04
CA ARG A 542 -14.44 -19.48 9.14
C ARG A 542 -13.15 -19.88 9.83
N THR A 543 -12.95 -21.17 10.08
CA THR A 543 -11.72 -21.71 10.67
C THR A 543 -10.52 -21.47 9.75
N PHE A 544 -10.69 -21.72 8.45
CA PHE A 544 -9.67 -21.45 7.46
C PHE A 544 -9.32 -19.95 7.44
N VAL A 545 -10.31 -19.06 7.38
CA VAL A 545 -10.08 -17.60 7.36
C VAL A 545 -9.35 -17.13 8.62
N ARG A 546 -9.77 -17.57 9.81
CA ARG A 546 -9.08 -17.22 11.07
C ARG A 546 -7.61 -17.64 11.07
N ASN A 547 -7.31 -18.79 10.48
CA ASN A 547 -5.96 -19.36 10.52
C ASN A 547 -5.04 -18.84 9.39
N THR A 548 -5.60 -18.27 8.30
CA THR A 548 -4.82 -17.99 7.09
C THR A 548 -4.99 -16.58 6.54
N ALA A 549 -5.87 -15.75 7.12
CA ALA A 549 -6.03 -14.38 6.66
C ALA A 549 -4.74 -13.58 6.87
N TRP A 550 -4.39 -12.82 5.86
CA TRP A 550 -3.25 -11.89 5.91
C TRP A 550 -3.66 -10.48 5.52
N GLY A 551 -2.73 -9.52 5.57
CA GLY A 551 -2.87 -8.18 5.03
C GLY A 551 -1.53 -7.62 4.58
N HIS A 552 -1.56 -6.48 3.89
CA HIS A 552 -0.36 -5.74 3.47
C HIS A 552 -0.63 -4.23 3.31
N HIS A 553 -1.79 -3.77 3.78
CA HIS A 553 -2.25 -2.39 3.71
C HIS A 553 -2.27 -1.69 5.09
N ALA A 554 -1.29 -2.01 5.97
CA ALA A 554 -1.19 -1.40 7.29
C ALA A 554 -1.33 0.13 7.24
N SER A 555 -2.23 0.65 8.08
CA SER A 555 -2.62 2.06 8.09
C SER A 555 -3.17 2.48 9.45
N CYS A 556 -3.55 3.74 9.59
CA CYS A 556 -4.38 4.26 10.69
C CYS A 556 -3.71 4.36 12.07
N SER A 557 -2.42 4.12 12.22
CA SER A 557 -1.71 4.08 13.52
C SER A 557 -1.36 5.46 14.12
N CYS A 558 -1.64 6.57 13.39
CA CYS A 558 -1.54 7.95 13.85
C CYS A 558 -2.73 8.76 13.32
N PRO A 559 -3.98 8.42 13.70
CA PRO A 559 -5.17 8.89 13.02
C PRO A 559 -5.44 10.39 13.19
N ILE A 560 -5.99 11.00 12.12
CA ILE A 560 -6.63 12.31 12.20
C ILE A 560 -7.88 12.20 13.09
N GLY A 561 -8.04 13.16 13.99
CA GLY A 561 -9.22 13.22 14.86
C GLY A 561 -9.01 14.03 16.12
N ALA A 562 -10.06 14.14 16.92
CA ALA A 562 -10.00 14.83 18.21
C ALA A 562 -9.10 14.05 19.18
N ARG A 563 -8.21 14.76 19.87
CA ARG A 563 -7.24 14.17 20.81
C ARG A 563 -7.90 13.31 21.89
N GLU A 564 -9.03 13.77 22.39
CA GLU A 564 -9.81 13.12 23.47
C GLU A 564 -10.44 11.80 23.02
N ARG A 565 -10.53 11.58 21.71
CA ARG A 565 -11.05 10.36 21.09
C ARG A 565 -9.95 9.50 20.46
N GLY A 566 -8.69 9.72 20.86
CA GLY A 566 -7.54 8.96 20.35
C GLY A 566 -6.96 9.50 19.04
N GLY A 567 -7.37 10.69 18.58
CA GLY A 567 -6.74 11.36 17.46
C GLY A 567 -5.28 11.74 17.77
N VAL A 568 -4.41 11.53 16.82
CA VAL A 568 -2.98 11.91 16.88
C VAL A 568 -2.75 13.22 16.13
N LEU A 569 -3.53 13.44 15.07
CA LEU A 569 -3.37 14.55 14.14
C LEU A 569 -4.63 15.41 14.07
N THR A 570 -4.41 16.69 13.83
CA THR A 570 -5.45 17.64 13.40
C THR A 570 -5.82 17.38 11.93
N SER A 571 -6.91 17.99 11.42
CA SER A 571 -7.32 17.85 10.01
C SER A 571 -6.27 18.36 9.01
N ASP A 572 -5.38 19.24 9.43
CA ASP A 572 -4.25 19.75 8.65
C ASP A 572 -2.95 18.94 8.89
N LEU A 573 -3.07 17.70 9.39
CA LEU A 573 -2.00 16.70 9.54
C LEU A 573 -0.94 17.04 10.61
N LYS A 574 -1.15 18.05 11.44
CA LYS A 574 -0.23 18.43 12.53
C LYS A 574 -0.40 17.49 13.73
N VAL A 575 0.71 17.11 14.34
CA VAL A 575 0.71 16.32 15.58
C VAL A 575 0.20 17.15 16.75
N HIS A 576 -0.82 16.69 17.46
CA HIS A 576 -1.41 17.38 18.59
C HIS A 576 -0.36 17.73 19.68
N GLY A 577 -0.41 18.96 20.16
CA GLY A 577 0.50 19.47 21.21
C GLY A 577 1.90 19.87 20.72
N THR A 578 2.14 19.86 19.41
CA THR A 578 3.38 20.31 18.78
C THR A 578 3.13 21.41 17.76
N THR A 579 4.18 22.10 17.37
CA THR A 579 4.22 22.96 16.18
C THR A 579 5.38 22.54 15.28
N GLY A 580 5.27 22.80 13.96
CA GLY A 580 6.32 22.43 13.01
C GLY A 580 6.51 20.91 12.83
N LEU A 581 5.52 20.09 13.19
CA LEU A 581 5.55 18.63 13.01
C LEU A 581 4.27 18.13 12.37
N ARG A 582 4.40 17.42 11.24
CA ARG A 582 3.28 16.77 10.54
C ARG A 582 3.59 15.30 10.26
N VAL A 583 2.52 14.55 9.96
CA VAL A 583 2.59 13.18 9.44
C VAL A 583 1.92 13.13 8.07
N VAL A 584 2.60 12.51 7.08
CA VAL A 584 2.09 12.41 5.70
C VAL A 584 2.39 11.01 5.16
N ASP A 585 1.66 10.01 5.62
CA ASP A 585 1.74 8.62 5.16
C ASP A 585 0.44 7.84 5.46
N ALA A 586 0.44 6.52 5.32
CA ALA A 586 -0.74 5.69 5.53
C ALA A 586 -1.24 5.68 7.00
N SER A 587 -0.45 6.13 7.97
CA SER A 587 -0.85 6.14 9.37
C SER A 587 -1.93 7.18 9.70
N VAL A 588 -2.13 8.18 8.83
CA VAL A 588 -2.99 9.34 9.11
C VAL A 588 -4.50 9.06 9.09
N PHE A 589 -4.91 8.00 8.41
CA PHE A 589 -6.33 7.71 8.25
C PHE A 589 -6.99 7.28 9.57
N PRO A 590 -8.21 7.77 9.89
CA PRO A 590 -8.97 7.26 11.04
C PRO A 590 -9.61 5.90 10.76
N ARG A 591 -9.89 5.60 9.48
CA ARG A 591 -10.36 4.33 8.94
C ARG A 591 -9.60 4.02 7.68
N ILE A 592 -9.30 2.74 7.44
CA ILE A 592 -8.59 2.30 6.25
C ILE A 592 -9.42 2.60 4.99
N PRO A 593 -8.92 3.44 4.04
CA PRO A 593 -9.70 3.87 2.90
C PRO A 593 -9.67 2.86 1.75
N GLY A 594 -10.77 2.78 1.01
CA GLY A 594 -10.89 2.10 -0.26
C GLY A 594 -10.63 0.60 -0.22
N LEU A 595 -10.26 0.07 -1.37
CA LEU A 595 -9.86 -1.32 -1.58
C LEU A 595 -8.33 -1.47 -1.64
N PHE A 596 -7.64 -0.46 -2.19
CA PHE A 596 -6.17 -0.30 -2.16
C PHE A 596 -5.83 1.07 -1.62
N ILE A 597 -4.75 1.18 -0.81
CA ILE A 597 -4.50 2.42 -0.06
C ILE A 597 -3.54 3.40 -0.75
N VAL A 598 -2.75 2.95 -1.73
CA VAL A 598 -1.64 3.77 -2.25
C VAL A 598 -2.11 5.06 -2.92
N SER A 599 -3.23 5.02 -3.66
CA SER A 599 -3.85 6.21 -4.28
C SER A 599 -4.22 7.25 -3.22
N SER A 600 -4.88 6.81 -2.14
CA SER A 600 -5.24 7.67 -1.01
C SER A 600 -4.01 8.32 -0.36
N VAL A 601 -2.92 7.57 -0.19
CA VAL A 601 -1.68 8.09 0.39
C VAL A 601 -1.02 9.13 -0.52
N TYR A 602 -0.99 8.90 -1.82
CA TYR A 602 -0.54 9.90 -2.80
C TYR A 602 -1.38 11.18 -2.73
N MET A 603 -2.72 11.05 -2.72
CA MET A 603 -3.64 12.19 -2.63
C MET A 603 -3.46 12.98 -1.34
N VAL A 604 -3.21 12.32 -0.22
CA VAL A 604 -2.84 12.98 1.05
C VAL A 604 -1.53 13.75 0.91
N GLY A 605 -0.52 13.19 0.24
CA GLY A 605 0.75 13.86 -0.05
C GLY A 605 0.58 15.13 -0.89
N GLU A 606 -0.25 15.07 -1.94
CA GLU A 606 -0.59 16.22 -2.78
C GLU A 606 -1.33 17.31 -1.99
N LYS A 607 -2.32 16.92 -1.17
CA LYS A 607 -3.08 17.82 -0.31
C LYS A 607 -2.20 18.47 0.77
N ALA A 608 -1.35 17.67 1.42
CA ALA A 608 -0.42 18.17 2.44
C ALA A 608 0.50 19.27 1.89
N ALA A 609 1.00 19.09 0.67
CA ALA A 609 1.84 20.10 0.04
C ALA A 609 1.10 21.43 -0.17
N ASP A 610 -0.17 21.39 -0.60
CA ASP A 610 -0.99 22.61 -0.75
C ASP A 610 -1.24 23.30 0.59
N MET A 611 -1.57 22.52 1.64
CA MET A 611 -1.79 23.03 2.99
C MET A 611 -0.53 23.73 3.52
N ILE A 612 0.63 23.08 3.41
CA ILE A 612 1.93 23.59 3.86
C ILE A 612 2.31 24.85 3.08
N ALA A 613 2.16 24.83 1.75
CA ALA A 613 2.48 25.98 0.91
C ALA A 613 1.54 27.18 1.16
N ALA A 614 0.26 26.94 1.45
CA ALA A 614 -0.67 28.00 1.81
C ALA A 614 -0.30 28.65 3.14
N GLU A 615 0.01 27.84 4.16
CA GLU A 615 0.47 28.33 5.46
C GLU A 615 1.78 29.13 5.35
N ALA A 616 2.73 28.65 4.53
CA ALA A 616 4.00 29.35 4.29
C ALA A 616 3.82 30.74 3.66
N ARG A 617 2.75 30.95 2.89
CA ARG A 617 2.39 32.27 2.31
C ARG A 617 1.59 33.17 3.26
N GLY A 618 1.17 32.67 4.44
CA GLY A 618 0.27 33.39 5.34
C GLY A 618 -1.15 33.52 4.80
N THR A 619 -1.57 32.66 3.84
CA THR A 619 -2.91 32.58 3.28
C THR A 619 -3.61 31.36 3.86
N GLU A 620 -4.94 31.43 4.08
CA GLU A 620 -5.72 30.21 4.32
C GLU A 620 -5.57 29.26 3.13
N ALA A 621 -5.63 27.95 3.39
CA ALA A 621 -5.67 26.96 2.33
C ALA A 621 -6.79 27.32 1.35
N PRO A 622 -6.62 27.17 0.02
CA PRO A 622 -7.56 27.66 -0.95
C PRO A 622 -8.97 27.16 -0.63
N ALA A 623 -9.85 28.10 -0.29
CA ALA A 623 -11.26 27.85 -0.22
C ALA A 623 -11.72 27.46 -1.64
N THR A 624 -12.54 26.43 -1.69
CA THR A 624 -13.09 25.80 -2.90
C THR A 624 -13.44 26.78 -4.01
N PRO A 625 -13.15 26.49 -5.28
CA PRO A 625 -13.77 27.20 -6.40
C PRO A 625 -15.29 27.03 -6.28
N LYS A 626 -16.00 28.15 -6.23
CA LYS A 626 -17.45 28.17 -6.45
C LYS A 626 -17.70 27.86 -7.93
N HIS A 627 -18.15 26.65 -8.24
CA HIS A 627 -18.86 26.34 -9.50
C HIS A 627 -19.91 25.27 -9.27
#